data_d5193738dd2bf399983b0370db6e4c1a
#
_entry.id   d5193738dd2bf399983b0370db6e4c1a
#
_cell.length_a   1.000
_cell.length_b   1.000
_cell.length_c   1.000
_cell.angle_alpha   90.00
_cell.angle_beta   90.00
_cell.angle_gamma   90.00
#
_symmetry.space_group_name_H-M   'P 1'
#
loop_
_entity.id
_entity.type
_entity.pdbx_description
1 polymer ?
#
loop_
_entity_poly.entity_id
_entity_poly.type
_entity_poly.pdbx_seq_one_letter_code
_entity_poly.pdbx_strand_id
1 'polypeptide(L)'
;MRKTAIILYSLASFSFLLAKDWNQFRGPTGQGHSEWTDLPLKWNRKDSVDWKLELSGKAWSSPIIVDSSLVLTNAVEVDGGLSLEVLALDSVSGKKKWKIRLFKLDDSPRIHKKNSHASPTPFYDGERLFVHFGNLGTACLSTDGKVIWKKSFDYSPVHGSGSSPVVHGDLLLFSADGAKNPCLYALNKKTGEVKWKADRESEAKRKFSFCTPLVISRNGKFQIISPASDFVFSYDLRGNQLWKSHYSDGYSVVPRPVYGNEMIYVCSGYNRPTLYAVKVDGEGDVTQTHITWETSKAVPHNSSPVLVRDPSGRELLFMAADSGVVSCLDAKSGEVKWMERVAGSCSASLLHAGDRIYLTDESGKTFVFKAGIPFELLAVNDLEERTLASPIAIQGGLVIRTESTVWRIGNKKK
;
A
#
# COMPACT_ATOMS: atom_id res chain seq x y z
N MET A 1 -23.08 -53.57 -34.31
CA MET A 1 -22.14 -53.22 -33.23
C MET A 1 -21.74 -51.77 -33.40
N ARG A 2 -22.34 -50.85 -32.62
CA ARG A 2 -22.03 -49.39 -32.64
C ARG A 2 -20.95 -49.15 -31.59
N LYS A 3 -19.81 -48.60 -32.00
CA LYS A 3 -18.72 -48.16 -31.12
C LYS A 3 -19.02 -46.74 -30.64
N THR A 4 -19.31 -46.58 -29.37
CA THR A 4 -19.48 -45.28 -28.70
C THR A 4 -18.08 -44.76 -28.35
N ALA A 5 -17.65 -43.64 -28.96
CA ALA A 5 -16.43 -42.95 -28.60
C ALA A 5 -16.71 -42.02 -27.40
N ILE A 6 -16.04 -42.28 -26.30
CA ILE A 6 -16.04 -41.39 -25.11
C ILE A 6 -14.96 -40.36 -25.33
N ILE A 7 -15.37 -39.11 -25.52
CA ILE A 7 -14.46 -37.96 -25.57
C ILE A 7 -14.26 -37.50 -24.13
N LEU A 8 -13.06 -37.76 -23.55
CA LEU A 8 -12.61 -37.17 -22.30
C LEU A 8 -12.20 -35.71 -22.54
N TYR A 9 -13.01 -34.78 -22.05
CA TYR A 9 -12.59 -33.39 -21.89
C TYR A 9 -11.63 -33.30 -20.70
N SER A 10 -10.34 -33.08 -20.95
CA SER A 10 -9.40 -32.69 -19.93
C SER A 10 -9.67 -31.23 -19.56
N LEU A 11 -10.25 -31.01 -18.39
CA LEU A 11 -10.30 -29.72 -17.73
C LEU A 11 -8.85 -29.33 -17.36
N ALA A 12 -8.20 -28.55 -18.20
CA ALA A 12 -6.96 -27.88 -17.85
C ALA A 12 -7.29 -26.86 -16.73
N SER A 13 -7.01 -27.23 -15.50
CA SER A 13 -7.00 -26.31 -14.37
C SER A 13 -5.90 -25.27 -14.62
N PHE A 14 -6.24 -24.10 -15.14
CA PHE A 14 -5.38 -22.94 -15.10
C PHE A 14 -5.29 -22.54 -13.61
N SER A 15 -4.31 -23.09 -12.91
CA SER A 15 -3.84 -22.51 -11.68
C SER A 15 -3.27 -21.14 -12.04
N PHE A 16 -4.02 -20.08 -11.77
CA PHE A 16 -3.44 -18.75 -11.69
C PHE A 16 -2.36 -18.84 -10.60
N LEU A 17 -1.10 -18.94 -11.02
CA LEU A 17 0.00 -18.60 -10.13
C LEU A 17 -0.25 -17.16 -9.73
N LEU A 18 -0.75 -16.97 -8.52
CA LEU A 18 -0.79 -15.66 -7.86
C LEU A 18 0.62 -15.09 -7.98
N ALA A 19 0.74 -13.88 -8.51
CA ALA A 19 2.04 -13.24 -8.68
C ALA A 19 2.71 -13.17 -7.30
N LYS A 20 3.83 -13.89 -7.14
CA LYS A 20 4.65 -13.85 -5.91
C LYS A 20 5.32 -12.50 -5.73
N ASP A 21 5.36 -11.72 -6.78
CA ASP A 21 6.13 -10.50 -6.85
C ASP A 21 5.37 -9.29 -6.29
N TRP A 22 6.12 -8.34 -5.76
CA TRP A 22 5.63 -7.12 -5.13
C TRP A 22 5.15 -6.12 -6.19
N ASN A 23 3.94 -6.32 -6.72
CA ASN A 23 3.40 -5.62 -7.89
C ASN A 23 2.56 -4.37 -7.57
N GLN A 24 2.34 -4.04 -6.30
CA GLN A 24 1.55 -2.90 -5.85
C GLN A 24 1.95 -2.44 -4.44
N PHE A 25 1.35 -1.36 -3.97
CA PHE A 25 1.48 -0.93 -2.58
C PHE A 25 1.05 -2.03 -1.63
N ARG A 26 1.98 -2.44 -0.74
CA ARG A 26 1.83 -3.52 0.24
C ARG A 26 1.74 -4.93 -0.36
N GLY A 27 2.37 -5.13 -1.52
CA GLY A 27 2.58 -6.46 -2.10
C GLY A 27 1.36 -7.08 -2.78
N PRO A 28 1.43 -8.35 -3.15
CA PRO A 28 0.46 -9.00 -4.04
C PRO A 28 -0.99 -8.93 -3.56
N THR A 29 -1.20 -9.03 -2.25
CA THR A 29 -2.53 -8.93 -1.64
C THR A 29 -2.92 -7.48 -1.26
N GLY A 30 -1.96 -6.56 -1.31
CA GLY A 30 -2.14 -5.19 -0.81
C GLY A 30 -2.20 -5.09 0.71
N GLN A 31 -1.86 -6.15 1.46
CA GLN A 31 -2.00 -6.22 2.90
C GLN A 31 -0.67 -6.40 3.66
N GLY A 32 0.46 -6.30 2.97
CA GLY A 32 1.80 -6.28 3.58
C GLY A 32 2.43 -7.65 3.79
N HIS A 33 1.93 -8.67 3.10
CA HIS A 33 2.48 -10.03 3.16
C HIS A 33 3.39 -10.33 1.99
N SER A 34 4.50 -11.01 2.29
CA SER A 34 5.42 -11.58 1.32
C SER A 34 5.27 -13.10 1.28
N GLU A 35 5.30 -13.66 0.08
CA GLU A 35 5.47 -15.10 -0.12
C GLU A 35 6.96 -15.53 -0.02
N TRP A 36 7.89 -14.56 -0.17
CA TRP A 36 9.30 -14.78 0.06
C TRP A 36 9.59 -14.73 1.56
N THR A 37 9.98 -15.84 2.15
CA THR A 37 10.21 -15.98 3.59
C THR A 37 11.69 -15.95 3.96
N ASP A 38 12.58 -16.27 3.00
CA ASP A 38 14.03 -16.19 3.17
C ASP A 38 14.55 -14.76 2.94
N LEU A 39 14.15 -13.85 3.83
CA LEU A 39 14.57 -12.45 3.79
C LEU A 39 15.74 -12.21 4.76
N PRO A 40 16.62 -11.23 4.46
CA PRO A 40 17.75 -10.88 5.32
C PRO A 40 17.31 -10.52 6.74
N LEU A 41 18.05 -11.04 7.73
CA LEU A 41 17.85 -10.72 9.13
C LEU A 41 18.75 -9.57 9.60
N LYS A 42 20.00 -9.54 9.12
CA LYS A 42 21.01 -8.58 9.56
C LYS A 42 21.70 -7.95 8.36
N TRP A 43 21.75 -6.63 8.35
CA TRP A 43 22.46 -5.80 7.35
C TRP A 43 22.86 -4.44 7.93
N ASN A 44 23.70 -3.73 7.24
CA ASN A 44 24.02 -2.31 7.43
C ASN A 44 24.41 -1.70 6.09
N ARG A 45 24.91 -0.47 6.06
CA ARG A 45 25.31 0.24 4.81
C ARG A 45 26.40 -0.46 3.99
N LYS A 46 27.14 -1.40 4.58
CA LYS A 46 28.27 -2.11 3.96
C LYS A 46 28.02 -3.61 3.80
N ASP A 47 27.35 -4.20 4.78
CA ASP A 47 27.12 -5.64 4.82
C ASP A 47 25.74 -5.99 4.28
N SER A 48 25.66 -7.07 3.49
CA SER A 48 24.44 -7.59 2.88
C SER A 48 23.77 -6.63 1.90
N VAL A 49 24.49 -5.64 1.37
CA VAL A 49 24.04 -4.78 0.28
C VAL A 49 24.48 -5.37 -1.05
N ASP A 50 23.54 -5.83 -1.86
CA ASP A 50 23.84 -6.34 -3.20
C ASP A 50 24.19 -5.17 -4.13
N TRP A 51 23.38 -4.12 -4.09
CA TRP A 51 23.62 -2.86 -4.78
C TRP A 51 22.87 -1.70 -4.12
N LYS A 52 23.31 -0.49 -4.41
CA LYS A 52 22.61 0.75 -4.12
C LYS A 52 22.68 1.69 -5.31
N LEU A 53 21.64 2.53 -5.46
CA LEU A 53 21.57 3.54 -6.50
C LEU A 53 21.11 4.86 -5.89
N GLU A 54 21.93 5.90 -6.01
CA GLU A 54 21.56 7.26 -5.64
C GLU A 54 20.65 7.88 -6.70
N LEU A 55 19.60 8.55 -6.27
CA LEU A 55 18.61 9.22 -7.11
C LEU A 55 18.54 10.69 -6.75
N SER A 56 18.51 11.53 -7.78
CA SER A 56 18.10 12.92 -7.62
C SER A 56 16.57 12.98 -7.41
N GLY A 57 16.09 13.99 -6.68
CA GLY A 57 14.65 14.17 -6.41
C GLY A 57 14.16 13.44 -5.16
N LYS A 58 12.84 13.43 -4.97
CA LYS A 58 12.23 12.93 -3.75
C LYS A 58 10.97 12.11 -4.06
N ALA A 59 10.85 10.94 -3.43
CA ALA A 59 9.62 10.16 -3.43
C ALA A 59 9.54 9.23 -2.24
N TRP A 60 8.31 9.00 -1.78
CA TRP A 60 8.00 8.05 -0.72
C TRP A 60 7.23 6.81 -1.21
N SER A 61 7.05 6.68 -2.53
CA SER A 61 6.51 5.45 -3.12
C SER A 61 7.42 4.26 -2.82
N SER A 62 6.82 3.12 -2.48
CA SER A 62 7.54 1.85 -2.53
C SER A 62 7.87 1.53 -3.98
N PRO A 63 9.02 0.92 -4.26
CA PRO A 63 9.24 0.27 -5.55
C PRO A 63 8.26 -0.89 -5.76
N ILE A 64 8.07 -1.31 -7.02
CA ILE A 64 7.36 -2.55 -7.37
C ILE A 64 8.22 -3.41 -8.28
N ILE A 65 7.91 -4.70 -8.34
CA ILE A 65 8.52 -5.63 -9.29
C ILE A 65 7.63 -5.78 -10.52
N VAL A 66 8.26 -5.69 -11.68
CA VAL A 66 7.68 -5.86 -13.01
C VAL A 66 8.60 -6.77 -13.78
N ASP A 67 8.25 -8.04 -13.88
CA ASP A 67 9.13 -9.08 -14.44
C ASP A 67 10.51 -9.08 -13.75
N SER A 68 11.59 -8.81 -14.46
CA SER A 68 12.96 -8.67 -13.92
C SER A 68 13.33 -7.22 -13.57
N SER A 69 12.37 -6.32 -13.51
CA SER A 69 12.62 -4.89 -13.29
C SER A 69 12.06 -4.41 -11.96
N LEU A 70 12.79 -3.53 -11.31
CA LEU A 70 12.32 -2.72 -10.19
C LEU A 70 11.83 -1.40 -10.75
N VAL A 71 10.54 -1.09 -10.60
CA VAL A 71 9.94 0.16 -11.10
C VAL A 71 9.58 1.07 -9.94
N LEU A 72 9.88 2.35 -10.08
CA LEU A 72 9.59 3.38 -9.08
C LEU A 72 9.23 4.71 -9.72
N THR A 73 8.46 5.51 -8.99
CA THR A 73 8.16 6.91 -9.35
C THR A 73 9.15 7.85 -8.68
N ASN A 74 9.33 9.03 -9.23
CA ASN A 74 10.20 10.05 -8.67
C ASN A 74 9.67 11.46 -9.01
N ALA A 75 10.00 12.43 -8.17
CA ALA A 75 9.71 13.83 -8.40
C ALA A 75 11.01 14.63 -8.26
N VAL A 76 11.39 15.31 -9.31
CA VAL A 76 12.66 16.06 -9.39
C VAL A 76 12.34 17.53 -9.60
N GLU A 77 12.81 18.38 -8.72
CA GLU A 77 12.79 19.82 -8.96
C GLU A 77 13.78 20.14 -10.10
N VAL A 78 13.28 20.88 -11.07
CA VAL A 78 14.03 21.34 -12.25
C VAL A 78 13.87 22.86 -12.34
N ASP A 79 14.68 23.52 -13.17
CA ASP A 79 14.64 24.97 -13.32
C ASP A 79 13.20 25.48 -13.51
N GLY A 80 12.70 26.17 -12.48
CA GLY A 80 11.40 26.81 -12.43
C GLY A 80 10.21 25.86 -12.30
N GLY A 81 10.39 24.56 -12.00
CA GLY A 81 9.25 23.66 -11.94
C GLY A 81 9.53 22.25 -11.41
N LEU A 82 8.65 21.31 -11.74
CA LEU A 82 8.67 19.94 -11.25
C LEU A 82 8.59 18.93 -12.39
N SER A 83 9.48 17.93 -12.38
CA SER A 83 9.46 16.77 -13.27
C SER A 83 8.97 15.55 -12.52
N LEU A 84 7.86 14.94 -12.99
CA LEU A 84 7.36 13.68 -12.47
C LEU A 84 7.80 12.55 -13.38
N GLU A 85 8.52 11.59 -12.80
CA GLU A 85 9.28 10.60 -13.53
C GLU A 85 8.92 9.19 -13.11
N VAL A 86 9.11 8.25 -14.04
CA VAL A 86 9.11 6.80 -13.77
C VAL A 86 10.42 6.23 -14.27
N LEU A 87 11.01 5.34 -13.49
CA LEU A 87 12.25 4.66 -13.86
C LEU A 87 12.14 3.17 -13.56
N ALA A 88 12.79 2.38 -14.41
CA ALA A 88 12.98 0.95 -14.22
C ALA A 88 14.46 0.63 -14.10
N LEU A 89 14.76 -0.18 -13.10
CA LEU A 89 16.09 -0.72 -12.84
C LEU A 89 16.03 -2.24 -13.06
N ASP A 90 17.14 -2.80 -13.49
CA ASP A 90 17.30 -4.25 -13.41
C ASP A 90 17.31 -4.65 -11.94
N SER A 91 16.43 -5.57 -11.54
CA SER A 91 16.22 -5.90 -10.12
C SER A 91 17.42 -6.62 -9.49
N VAL A 92 18.28 -7.25 -10.29
CA VAL A 92 19.47 -8.00 -9.82
C VAL A 92 20.70 -7.08 -9.73
N SER A 93 20.94 -6.28 -10.76
CA SER A 93 22.17 -5.46 -10.86
C SER A 93 22.01 -4.00 -10.45
N GLY A 94 20.76 -3.51 -10.28
CA GLY A 94 20.46 -2.10 -10.01
C GLY A 94 20.72 -1.16 -11.21
N LYS A 95 21.11 -1.69 -12.37
CA LYS A 95 21.36 -0.87 -13.57
C LYS A 95 20.04 -0.32 -14.11
N LYS A 96 20.07 0.97 -14.49
CA LYS A 96 18.94 1.64 -15.11
C LYS A 96 18.62 1.01 -16.47
N LYS A 97 17.40 0.53 -16.65
CA LYS A 97 16.88 0.02 -17.93
C LYS A 97 16.27 1.15 -18.76
N TRP A 98 15.40 1.94 -18.15
CA TRP A 98 14.80 3.11 -18.77
C TRP A 98 14.37 4.13 -17.71
N LYS A 99 14.15 5.37 -18.15
CA LYS A 99 13.61 6.48 -17.36
C LYS A 99 12.81 7.36 -18.29
N ILE A 100 11.61 7.74 -17.88
CA ILE A 100 10.78 8.69 -18.63
C ILE A 100 10.28 9.80 -17.74
N ARG A 101 10.12 10.99 -18.31
CA ARG A 101 9.38 12.10 -17.74
C ARG A 101 7.95 12.01 -18.22
N LEU A 102 7.01 11.77 -17.30
CA LEU A 102 5.58 11.69 -17.63
C LEU A 102 4.90 13.05 -17.67
N PHE A 103 5.18 13.86 -16.65
CA PHE A 103 4.61 15.18 -16.52
C PHE A 103 5.71 16.19 -16.19
N LYS A 104 5.57 17.39 -16.73
CA LYS A 104 6.36 18.57 -16.38
C LYS A 104 5.39 19.66 -15.94
N LEU A 105 5.66 20.26 -14.81
CA LEU A 105 4.94 21.42 -14.29
C LEU A 105 5.90 22.62 -14.30
N ASP A 106 5.35 23.80 -14.57
CA ASP A 106 6.12 25.04 -14.58
C ASP A 106 6.34 25.62 -13.18
N ASP A 107 5.70 25.02 -12.17
CA ASP A 107 5.89 25.30 -10.75
C ASP A 107 5.97 24.00 -9.94
N SER A 108 6.38 24.10 -8.66
CA SER A 108 6.35 23.00 -7.70
C SER A 108 5.25 23.26 -6.67
N PRO A 109 4.08 22.60 -6.78
CA PRO A 109 2.99 22.81 -5.86
C PRO A 109 3.39 22.52 -4.42
N ARG A 110 2.84 23.30 -3.48
CA ARG A 110 3.13 23.13 -2.05
C ARG A 110 2.58 21.80 -1.53
N ILE A 111 3.43 21.07 -0.79
CA ILE A 111 3.06 19.79 -0.15
C ILE A 111 3.43 19.80 1.34
N HIS A 112 2.90 18.83 2.09
CA HIS A 112 3.28 18.63 3.48
C HIS A 112 4.70 18.05 3.57
N LYS A 113 5.47 18.41 4.62
CA LYS A 113 6.87 17.97 4.84
C LYS A 113 7.07 16.46 4.91
N LYS A 114 6.04 15.71 5.32
CA LYS A 114 6.00 14.23 5.34
C LYS A 114 5.46 13.63 4.03
N ASN A 115 5.29 14.43 2.97
CA ASN A 115 4.82 13.94 1.69
C ASN A 115 5.86 14.21 0.59
N SER A 116 5.63 13.65 -0.59
CA SER A 116 6.34 13.94 -1.83
C SER A 116 5.34 13.95 -3.00
N HIS A 117 5.70 14.61 -4.10
CA HIS A 117 4.88 14.58 -5.32
C HIS A 117 4.83 13.21 -6.00
N ALA A 118 5.62 12.24 -5.50
CA ALA A 118 5.66 10.86 -5.97
C ALA A 118 5.52 9.87 -4.79
N SER A 119 4.57 10.11 -3.87
CA SER A 119 4.26 9.20 -2.76
C SER A 119 3.41 8.00 -3.16
N PRO A 120 2.44 8.09 -4.10
CA PRO A 120 1.70 6.92 -4.54
C PRO A 120 2.61 5.87 -5.18
N THR A 121 2.46 4.62 -4.76
CA THR A 121 3.19 3.47 -5.29
C THR A 121 2.56 3.01 -6.60
N PRO A 122 3.32 2.71 -7.66
CA PRO A 122 2.79 2.15 -8.91
C PRO A 122 2.05 0.83 -8.71
N PHE A 123 1.25 0.46 -9.71
CA PHE A 123 0.60 -0.85 -9.80
C PHE A 123 0.98 -1.53 -11.11
N TYR A 124 1.31 -2.83 -11.04
CA TYR A 124 1.50 -3.69 -12.22
C TYR A 124 0.44 -4.79 -12.23
N ASP A 125 -0.32 -4.92 -13.32
CA ASP A 125 -1.42 -5.87 -13.44
C ASP A 125 -1.07 -7.17 -14.18
N GLY A 126 0.22 -7.39 -14.45
CA GLY A 126 0.74 -8.51 -15.25
C GLY A 126 0.94 -8.17 -16.74
N GLU A 127 0.41 -7.02 -17.21
CA GLU A 127 0.54 -6.55 -18.61
C GLU A 127 1.04 -5.11 -18.66
N ARG A 128 0.53 -4.24 -17.79
CA ARG A 128 0.70 -2.78 -17.84
C ARG A 128 1.04 -2.20 -16.49
N LEU A 129 1.72 -1.06 -16.54
CA LEU A 129 2.05 -0.24 -15.39
C LEU A 129 1.05 0.91 -15.26
N PHE A 130 0.57 1.13 -14.04
CA PHE A 130 -0.27 2.27 -13.69
C PHE A 130 0.43 3.11 -12.65
N VAL A 131 0.57 4.39 -12.93
CA VAL A 131 1.21 5.37 -12.04
C VAL A 131 0.28 6.53 -11.77
N HIS A 132 0.31 7.04 -10.54
CA HIS A 132 -0.56 8.10 -10.08
C HIS A 132 0.25 9.12 -9.28
N PHE A 133 0.12 10.39 -9.62
CA PHE A 133 0.73 11.53 -8.95
C PHE A 133 -0.36 12.47 -8.41
N GLY A 134 -1.51 11.91 -8.05
CA GLY A 134 -2.64 12.69 -7.60
C GLY A 134 -3.28 13.50 -8.71
N ASN A 135 -3.68 14.73 -8.39
CA ASN A 135 -4.22 15.68 -9.35
C ASN A 135 -3.19 16.06 -10.45
N LEU A 136 -1.90 15.86 -10.19
CA LEU A 136 -0.84 16.18 -11.15
C LEU A 136 -0.83 15.23 -12.35
N GLY A 137 -1.37 14.01 -12.20
CA GLY A 137 -1.56 13.11 -13.33
C GLY A 137 -1.60 11.63 -12.98
N THR A 138 -2.22 10.89 -13.88
CA THR A 138 -2.29 9.41 -13.85
C THR A 138 -1.94 8.91 -15.25
N ALA A 139 -1.17 7.82 -15.33
CA ALA A 139 -0.78 7.25 -16.62
C ALA A 139 -0.77 5.73 -16.60
N CYS A 140 -0.99 5.15 -17.77
CA CYS A 140 -0.76 3.75 -18.08
C CYS A 140 0.42 3.65 -19.03
N LEU A 141 1.33 2.73 -18.74
CA LEU A 141 2.56 2.48 -19.48
C LEU A 141 2.66 0.99 -19.84
N SER A 142 3.37 0.69 -20.92
CA SER A 142 3.91 -0.64 -21.14
C SER A 142 5.11 -0.90 -20.22
N THR A 143 5.54 -2.15 -20.11
CA THR A 143 6.68 -2.55 -19.26
C THR A 143 8.03 -1.97 -19.72
N ASP A 144 8.13 -1.59 -21.01
CA ASP A 144 9.29 -0.90 -21.59
C ASP A 144 9.24 0.64 -21.46
N GLY A 145 8.23 1.16 -20.75
CA GLY A 145 8.11 2.60 -20.41
C GLY A 145 7.40 3.45 -21.45
N LYS A 146 6.77 2.87 -22.50
CA LYS A 146 5.97 3.66 -23.45
C LYS A 146 4.64 4.05 -22.86
N VAL A 147 4.25 5.31 -23.02
CA VAL A 147 2.97 5.84 -22.57
C VAL A 147 1.84 5.32 -23.45
N ILE A 148 0.88 4.59 -22.86
CA ILE A 148 -0.34 4.12 -23.52
C ILE A 148 -1.40 5.21 -23.44
N TRP A 149 -1.63 5.73 -22.23
CA TRP A 149 -2.46 6.90 -22.00
C TRP A 149 -1.98 7.66 -20.77
N LYS A 150 -2.30 8.96 -20.69
CA LYS A 150 -2.11 9.79 -19.50
C LYS A 150 -3.23 10.81 -19.39
N LYS A 151 -3.65 11.11 -18.15
CA LYS A 151 -4.73 12.04 -17.83
C LYS A 151 -4.47 12.77 -16.52
N SER A 152 -5.03 13.94 -16.35
CA SER A 152 -5.08 14.70 -15.10
C SER A 152 -6.51 14.79 -14.61
N PHE A 153 -6.69 14.92 -13.30
CA PHE A 153 -8.01 14.98 -12.66
C PHE A 153 -8.10 16.25 -11.81
N ASP A 154 -9.22 16.95 -11.94
CA ASP A 154 -9.46 18.17 -11.15
C ASP A 154 -9.95 17.80 -9.74
N TYR A 155 -9.02 17.79 -8.79
CA TYR A 155 -9.30 17.78 -7.36
C TYR A 155 -8.16 18.46 -6.60
N SER A 156 -8.42 18.95 -5.39
CA SER A 156 -7.46 19.73 -4.61
C SER A 156 -6.98 18.97 -3.40
N PRO A 157 -5.91 18.14 -3.49
CA PRO A 157 -5.34 17.51 -2.34
C PRO A 157 -4.73 18.57 -1.40
N VAL A 158 -5.03 18.48 -0.09
CA VAL A 158 -4.62 19.51 0.89
C VAL A 158 -3.13 19.46 1.19
N HIS A 159 -2.54 18.26 1.18
CA HIS A 159 -1.14 18.01 1.54
C HIS A 159 -0.36 17.25 0.46
N GLY A 160 -0.84 17.27 -0.78
CA GLY A 160 -0.38 16.40 -1.85
C GLY A 160 -1.13 15.07 -1.87
N SER A 161 -0.85 14.19 -2.82
CA SER A 161 -1.51 12.88 -2.95
C SER A 161 -0.78 11.78 -2.17
N GLY A 162 -1.53 10.79 -1.68
CA GLY A 162 -1.00 9.61 -1.01
C GLY A 162 -1.64 8.30 -1.46
N SER A 163 -2.87 8.36 -2.01
CA SER A 163 -3.57 7.18 -2.50
C SER A 163 -2.84 6.56 -3.69
N SER A 164 -2.45 5.30 -3.57
CA SER A 164 -1.87 4.52 -4.68
C SER A 164 -2.97 4.00 -5.60
N PRO A 165 -2.70 3.83 -6.91
CA PRO A 165 -3.64 3.20 -7.83
C PRO A 165 -3.81 1.70 -7.48
N VAL A 166 -5.02 1.19 -7.66
CA VAL A 166 -5.38 -0.22 -7.48
C VAL A 166 -6.11 -0.71 -8.73
N VAL A 167 -5.69 -1.84 -9.29
CA VAL A 167 -6.38 -2.45 -10.43
C VAL A 167 -7.16 -3.67 -9.99
N HIS A 168 -8.42 -3.76 -10.41
CA HIS A 168 -9.25 -4.95 -10.27
C HIS A 168 -10.12 -5.14 -11.51
N GLY A 169 -9.99 -6.29 -12.18
CA GLY A 169 -10.64 -6.51 -13.46
C GLY A 169 -10.27 -5.44 -14.50
N ASP A 170 -11.26 -4.75 -15.04
CA ASP A 170 -11.07 -3.64 -15.98
C ASP A 170 -11.01 -2.25 -15.31
N LEU A 171 -11.06 -2.19 -13.98
CA LEU A 171 -11.07 -0.95 -13.22
C LEU A 171 -9.68 -0.56 -12.73
N LEU A 172 -9.36 0.72 -12.85
CA LEU A 172 -8.27 1.40 -12.13
C LEU A 172 -8.90 2.34 -11.11
N LEU A 173 -8.63 2.10 -9.82
CA LEU A 173 -9.23 2.77 -8.68
C LEU A 173 -8.21 3.66 -7.97
N PHE A 174 -8.61 4.83 -7.51
CA PHE A 174 -7.85 5.67 -6.56
C PHE A 174 -8.76 6.65 -5.82
N SER A 175 -8.43 6.99 -4.59
CA SER A 175 -9.11 8.03 -3.82
C SER A 175 -8.62 9.41 -4.26
N ALA A 176 -9.55 10.30 -4.55
CA ALA A 176 -9.34 11.70 -4.85
C ALA A 176 -9.97 12.58 -3.77
N ASP A 177 -9.66 12.25 -2.52
CA ASP A 177 -10.19 12.94 -1.36
C ASP A 177 -9.38 14.24 -1.12
N GLY A 178 -10.01 15.37 -1.33
CA GLY A 178 -9.44 16.71 -1.20
C GLY A 178 -10.35 17.65 -0.43
N ALA A 179 -9.99 18.95 -0.40
CA ALA A 179 -10.77 19.97 0.30
C ALA A 179 -12.19 20.15 -0.27
N LYS A 180 -12.37 19.86 -1.56
CA LYS A 180 -13.64 20.00 -2.28
C LYS A 180 -13.93 18.71 -3.03
N ASN A 181 -15.21 18.29 -3.03
CA ASN A 181 -15.73 17.17 -3.82
C ASN A 181 -14.91 15.87 -3.67
N PRO A 182 -14.64 15.42 -2.43
CA PRO A 182 -13.89 14.18 -2.22
C PRO A 182 -14.63 13.00 -2.84
N CYS A 183 -13.90 12.09 -3.48
CA CYS A 183 -14.51 10.98 -4.19
C CYS A 183 -13.54 9.80 -4.40
N LEU A 184 -14.11 8.64 -4.73
CA LEU A 184 -13.40 7.51 -5.29
C LEU A 184 -13.60 7.49 -6.81
N TYR A 185 -12.51 7.46 -7.57
CA TYR A 185 -12.55 7.27 -9.02
C TYR A 185 -12.38 5.81 -9.40
N ALA A 186 -13.11 5.40 -10.44
CA ALA A 186 -12.86 4.19 -11.20
C ALA A 186 -12.73 4.53 -12.69
N LEU A 187 -11.60 4.21 -13.25
CA LEU A 187 -11.31 4.40 -14.67
C LEU A 187 -11.35 3.06 -15.40
N ASN A 188 -11.63 3.10 -16.69
CA ASN A 188 -11.27 2.00 -17.57
C ASN A 188 -9.74 1.91 -17.65
N LYS A 189 -9.14 0.84 -17.16
CA LYS A 189 -7.68 0.69 -17.12
C LYS A 189 -7.01 0.75 -18.50
N LYS A 190 -7.75 0.39 -19.58
CA LYS A 190 -7.21 0.36 -20.95
C LYS A 190 -7.18 1.74 -21.61
N THR A 191 -8.18 2.60 -21.32
CA THR A 191 -8.33 3.91 -21.97
C THR A 191 -8.12 5.12 -21.05
N GLY A 192 -8.14 4.91 -19.73
CA GLY A 192 -8.10 5.98 -18.73
C GLY A 192 -9.40 6.80 -18.64
N GLU A 193 -10.48 6.38 -19.30
CA GLU A 193 -11.78 7.04 -19.21
C GLU A 193 -12.46 6.73 -17.90
N VAL A 194 -13.15 7.74 -17.33
CA VAL A 194 -13.92 7.56 -16.10
C VAL A 194 -15.10 6.65 -16.38
N LYS A 195 -15.15 5.50 -15.70
CA LYS A 195 -16.30 4.60 -15.73
C LYS A 195 -17.37 5.05 -14.74
N TRP A 196 -16.92 5.44 -13.56
CA TRP A 196 -17.77 6.01 -12.52
C TRP A 196 -16.93 6.79 -11.51
N LYS A 197 -17.60 7.62 -10.75
CA LYS A 197 -17.09 8.40 -9.64
C LYS A 197 -18.09 8.28 -8.49
N ALA A 198 -17.63 7.88 -7.31
CA ALA A 198 -18.45 7.82 -6.11
C ALA A 198 -18.09 9.00 -5.20
N ASP A 199 -18.98 9.99 -5.10
CA ASP A 199 -18.81 11.13 -4.22
C ASP A 199 -18.91 10.68 -2.75
N ARG A 200 -18.15 11.34 -1.86
CA ARG A 200 -18.20 11.08 -0.43
C ARG A 200 -19.33 11.90 0.19
N GLU A 201 -20.42 11.27 0.49
CA GLU A 201 -21.50 11.88 1.25
C GLU A 201 -21.09 12.03 2.71
N SER A 202 -20.36 13.08 3.04
CA SER A 202 -19.84 13.37 4.37
C SER A 202 -19.98 14.84 4.70
N GLU A 203 -20.44 15.13 5.92
CA GLU A 203 -20.49 16.46 6.54
C GLU A 203 -19.18 16.85 7.25
N ALA A 204 -18.11 16.07 7.05
CA ALA A 204 -16.80 16.31 7.64
C ALA A 204 -16.33 17.75 7.41
N LYS A 205 -15.88 18.41 8.47
CA LYS A 205 -15.25 19.74 8.38
C LYS A 205 -13.97 19.74 7.56
N ARG A 206 -13.26 18.60 7.54
CA ARG A 206 -12.02 18.37 6.81
C ARG A 206 -12.19 17.14 5.94
N LYS A 207 -12.35 17.35 4.64
CA LYS A 207 -12.78 16.32 3.66
C LYS A 207 -11.63 15.61 2.96
N PHE A 208 -10.39 15.71 3.45
CA PHE A 208 -9.24 15.11 2.79
C PHE A 208 -8.76 13.83 3.48
N SER A 209 -8.39 12.85 2.67
CA SER A 209 -7.83 11.56 3.06
C SER A 209 -6.80 11.12 2.02
N PHE A 210 -5.94 10.18 2.37
CA PHE A 210 -4.83 9.70 1.51
C PHE A 210 -4.84 8.19 1.33
N CYS A 211 -5.86 7.54 1.87
CA CYS A 211 -5.91 6.09 1.95
C CYS A 211 -6.02 5.44 0.57
N THR A 212 -5.21 4.41 0.36
CA THR A 212 -5.31 3.54 -0.80
C THR A 212 -6.48 2.56 -0.60
N PRO A 213 -7.43 2.45 -1.56
CA PRO A 213 -8.55 1.52 -1.45
C PRO A 213 -8.06 0.06 -1.39
N LEU A 214 -8.84 -0.79 -0.73
CA LEU A 214 -8.62 -2.24 -0.68
C LEU A 214 -9.80 -2.96 -1.34
N VAL A 215 -9.53 -3.82 -2.33
CA VAL A 215 -10.55 -4.71 -2.89
C VAL A 215 -10.52 -6.03 -2.13
N ILE A 216 -11.65 -6.42 -1.59
CA ILE A 216 -11.84 -7.69 -0.89
C ILE A 216 -12.85 -8.57 -1.62
N SER A 217 -12.79 -9.88 -1.38
CA SER A 217 -13.79 -10.83 -1.85
C SER A 217 -14.46 -11.49 -0.66
N ARG A 218 -15.79 -11.49 -0.65
CA ARG A 218 -16.61 -12.21 0.32
C ARG A 218 -17.67 -13.02 -0.41
N ASN A 219 -17.67 -14.35 -0.22
CA ASN A 219 -18.62 -15.26 -0.87
C ASN A 219 -18.70 -15.07 -2.41
N GLY A 220 -17.54 -14.84 -3.05
CA GLY A 220 -17.45 -14.59 -4.49
C GLY A 220 -17.91 -13.20 -4.95
N LYS A 221 -18.35 -12.33 -4.05
CA LYS A 221 -18.68 -10.94 -4.34
C LYS A 221 -17.53 -10.01 -3.93
N PHE A 222 -17.19 -9.06 -4.80
CA PHE A 222 -16.13 -8.09 -4.54
C PHE A 222 -16.70 -6.82 -3.91
N GLN A 223 -15.93 -6.27 -2.96
CA GLN A 223 -16.20 -4.99 -2.33
C GLN A 223 -14.94 -4.12 -2.39
N ILE A 224 -15.12 -2.83 -2.64
CA ILE A 224 -14.06 -1.82 -2.62
C ILE A 224 -14.17 -1.07 -1.30
N ILE A 225 -13.26 -1.36 -0.38
CA ILE A 225 -13.16 -0.69 0.91
C ILE A 225 -12.35 0.58 0.75
N SER A 226 -12.93 1.72 1.09
CA SER A 226 -12.34 3.03 0.85
C SER A 226 -12.53 3.96 2.05
N PRO A 227 -11.56 4.00 2.99
CA PRO A 227 -11.55 4.95 4.08
C PRO A 227 -11.41 6.39 3.57
N ALA A 228 -12.21 7.28 4.14
CA ALA A 228 -12.21 8.70 3.83
C ALA A 228 -12.32 9.52 5.14
N SER A 229 -12.65 10.79 5.07
CA SER A 229 -12.93 11.58 6.28
C SER A 229 -14.27 11.20 6.89
N ASP A 230 -14.28 10.96 8.18
CA ASP A 230 -15.41 10.55 9.03
C ASP A 230 -16.02 9.18 8.75
N PHE A 231 -15.76 8.58 7.59
CA PHE A 231 -16.35 7.29 7.21
C PHE A 231 -15.36 6.37 6.54
N VAL A 232 -15.52 5.07 6.76
CA VAL A 232 -15.13 4.05 5.81
C VAL A 232 -16.34 3.67 4.97
N PHE A 233 -16.13 3.65 3.66
CA PHE A 233 -17.14 3.27 2.67
C PHE A 233 -16.82 1.91 2.05
N SER A 234 -17.87 1.18 1.70
CA SER A 234 -17.79 0.00 0.86
C SER A 234 -18.63 0.20 -0.40
N TYR A 235 -18.04 -0.12 -1.54
CA TYR A 235 -18.73 -0.02 -2.84
C TYR A 235 -18.66 -1.37 -3.59
N ASP A 236 -19.64 -1.60 -4.46
CA ASP A 236 -19.54 -2.66 -5.46
C ASP A 236 -18.62 -2.22 -6.64
N LEU A 237 -18.36 -3.12 -7.59
CA LEU A 237 -17.53 -2.80 -8.76
C LEU A 237 -18.20 -1.82 -9.75
N ARG A 238 -19.47 -1.49 -9.56
CA ARG A 238 -20.21 -0.50 -10.34
C ARG A 238 -20.22 0.89 -9.70
N GLY A 239 -19.68 1.00 -8.48
CA GLY A 239 -19.61 2.25 -7.71
C GLY A 239 -20.82 2.49 -6.82
N ASN A 240 -21.76 1.54 -6.72
CA ASN A 240 -22.87 1.65 -5.78
C ASN A 240 -22.35 1.43 -4.36
N GLN A 241 -22.73 2.32 -3.44
CA GLN A 241 -22.40 2.15 -2.03
C GLN A 241 -23.17 0.95 -1.46
N LEU A 242 -22.43 0.00 -0.88
CA LEU A 242 -23.00 -1.14 -0.19
C LEU A 242 -23.29 -0.79 1.26
N TRP A 243 -22.29 -0.26 1.94
CA TRP A 243 -22.41 0.17 3.33
C TRP A 243 -21.40 1.27 3.64
N LYS A 244 -21.63 1.97 4.74
CA LYS A 244 -20.66 2.89 5.36
C LYS A 244 -20.65 2.73 6.87
N SER A 245 -19.54 3.02 7.51
CA SER A 245 -19.41 3.07 8.97
C SER A 245 -18.70 4.34 9.37
N HIS A 246 -19.30 5.08 10.31
CA HIS A 246 -18.77 6.33 10.82
C HIS A 246 -17.68 6.10 11.86
N TYR A 247 -16.66 6.95 11.86
CA TYR A 247 -15.69 7.10 12.96
C TYR A 247 -15.52 8.58 13.30
N SER A 248 -15.60 8.91 14.60
CA SER A 248 -15.61 10.31 15.08
C SER A 248 -14.30 11.03 14.78
N ASP A 249 -14.42 12.27 14.26
CA ASP A 249 -13.31 13.20 14.03
C ASP A 249 -12.15 12.66 13.20
N GLY A 250 -12.36 11.59 12.41
CA GLY A 250 -11.34 10.97 11.59
C GLY A 250 -11.17 11.67 10.25
N TYR A 251 -9.97 12.13 9.95
CA TYR A 251 -9.60 12.69 8.65
C TYR A 251 -8.12 12.44 8.38
N SER A 252 -7.64 12.78 7.18
CA SER A 252 -6.22 12.55 6.82
C SER A 252 -5.82 11.08 6.99
N VAL A 253 -6.73 10.17 6.65
CA VAL A 253 -6.51 8.73 6.79
C VAL A 253 -5.43 8.28 5.81
N VAL A 254 -4.35 7.69 6.30
CA VAL A 254 -3.23 7.18 5.51
C VAL A 254 -3.15 5.66 5.54
N PRO A 255 -3.29 4.99 6.71
CA PRO A 255 -3.14 3.55 6.79
C PRO A 255 -4.14 2.82 5.89
N ARG A 256 -3.63 1.96 5.00
CA ARG A 256 -4.48 1.07 4.21
C ARG A 256 -5.12 0.04 5.14
N PRO A 257 -6.44 -0.21 5.06
CA PRO A 257 -7.09 -1.24 5.88
C PRO A 257 -6.55 -2.63 5.54
N VAL A 258 -6.71 -3.56 6.48
CA VAL A 258 -6.48 -4.99 6.25
C VAL A 258 -7.77 -5.77 6.50
N TYR A 259 -7.92 -6.92 5.83
CA TYR A 259 -9.11 -7.75 5.85
C TYR A 259 -8.79 -9.16 6.31
N GLY A 260 -9.57 -9.67 7.24
CA GLY A 260 -9.58 -11.04 7.72
C GLY A 260 -10.72 -11.26 8.72
N ASN A 261 -11.05 -12.50 9.08
CA ASN A 261 -12.17 -12.82 9.98
C ASN A 261 -13.51 -12.18 9.58
N GLU A 262 -13.77 -12.00 8.29
CA GLU A 262 -14.94 -11.27 7.79
C GLU A 262 -15.05 -9.81 8.29
N MET A 263 -13.93 -9.24 8.74
CA MET A 263 -13.82 -7.87 9.21
C MET A 263 -12.74 -7.11 8.47
N ILE A 264 -12.92 -5.81 8.32
CA ILE A 264 -11.83 -4.88 8.03
C ILE A 264 -11.32 -4.26 9.33
N TYR A 265 -10.02 -4.01 9.37
CA TYR A 265 -9.36 -3.25 10.43
C TYR A 265 -8.92 -1.92 9.85
N VAL A 266 -9.55 -0.83 10.28
CA VAL A 266 -9.37 0.51 9.70
C VAL A 266 -9.00 1.53 10.76
N CYS A 267 -7.98 2.34 10.48
CA CYS A 267 -7.59 3.47 11.33
C CYS A 267 -8.34 4.73 10.88
N SER A 268 -8.83 5.53 11.82
CA SER A 268 -9.59 6.77 11.53
C SER A 268 -8.71 7.95 11.08
N GLY A 269 -7.38 7.84 11.18
CA GLY A 269 -6.45 8.89 10.77
C GLY A 269 -6.11 9.90 11.85
N TYR A 270 -5.89 11.16 11.47
CA TYR A 270 -5.37 12.22 12.34
C TYR A 270 -6.39 12.65 13.41
N ASN A 271 -5.89 13.33 14.42
CA ASN A 271 -6.53 13.90 15.61
C ASN A 271 -6.59 12.93 16.79
N ARG A 272 -7.42 11.93 16.77
CA ARG A 272 -7.48 10.81 17.72
C ARG A 272 -7.54 9.50 16.95
N PRO A 273 -6.38 8.96 16.53
CA PRO A 273 -6.40 7.74 15.75
C PRO A 273 -7.02 6.61 16.58
N THR A 274 -8.07 6.04 16.01
CA THR A 274 -8.78 4.89 16.56
C THR A 274 -8.78 3.80 15.50
N LEU A 275 -8.49 2.59 15.92
CA LEU A 275 -8.61 1.39 15.10
C LEU A 275 -9.99 0.77 15.35
N TYR A 276 -10.72 0.53 14.28
CA TYR A 276 -12.03 -0.12 14.29
C TYR A 276 -11.97 -1.47 13.59
N ALA A 277 -12.59 -2.48 14.18
CA ALA A 277 -12.87 -3.74 13.53
C ALA A 277 -14.35 -3.74 13.08
N VAL A 278 -14.57 -3.71 11.79
CA VAL A 278 -15.90 -3.56 11.18
C VAL A 278 -16.22 -4.79 10.33
N LYS A 279 -17.35 -5.48 10.61
CA LYS A 279 -17.84 -6.56 9.77
C LYS A 279 -18.23 -6.05 8.39
N VAL A 280 -17.99 -6.86 7.34
CA VAL A 280 -18.18 -6.45 5.94
C VAL A 280 -19.47 -6.97 5.29
N ASP A 281 -20.40 -7.50 6.08
CA ASP A 281 -21.64 -8.14 5.61
C ASP A 281 -22.88 -7.25 5.73
N GLY A 282 -22.69 -5.95 6.03
CA GLY A 282 -23.79 -5.02 6.24
C GLY A 282 -24.32 -4.36 4.98
N GLU A 283 -25.39 -3.58 5.14
CA GLU A 283 -26.01 -2.72 4.14
C GLU A 283 -26.34 -1.34 4.74
N GLY A 284 -26.19 -0.27 3.97
CA GLY A 284 -26.48 1.09 4.41
C GLY A 284 -25.51 1.62 5.46
N ASP A 285 -26.00 2.32 6.48
CA ASP A 285 -25.18 2.80 7.60
C ASP A 285 -25.09 1.73 8.68
N VAL A 286 -23.89 1.17 8.85
CA VAL A 286 -23.64 0.04 9.76
C VAL A 286 -22.93 0.47 11.06
N THR A 287 -22.80 1.75 11.30
CA THR A 287 -22.04 2.31 12.44
C THR A 287 -22.43 1.69 13.78
N GLN A 288 -23.71 1.53 14.04
CA GLN A 288 -24.23 1.02 15.33
C GLN A 288 -24.29 -0.51 15.43
N THR A 289 -24.06 -1.23 14.31
CA THR A 289 -24.36 -2.67 14.25
C THR A 289 -23.14 -3.52 13.89
N HIS A 290 -22.14 -2.99 13.17
CA HIS A 290 -21.05 -3.80 12.62
C HIS A 290 -19.66 -3.48 13.18
N ILE A 291 -19.51 -2.42 13.98
CA ILE A 291 -18.28 -2.22 14.76
C ILE A 291 -18.26 -3.27 15.88
N THR A 292 -17.32 -4.20 15.78
CA THR A 292 -17.19 -5.32 16.72
C THR A 292 -16.41 -4.90 17.96
N TRP A 293 -15.34 -4.14 17.74
CA TRP A 293 -14.50 -3.54 18.78
C TRP A 293 -13.70 -2.36 18.22
N GLU A 294 -13.20 -1.54 19.11
CA GLU A 294 -12.33 -0.41 18.79
C GLU A 294 -11.26 -0.22 19.86
N THR A 295 -10.17 0.43 19.48
CA THR A 295 -9.11 0.85 20.41
C THR A 295 -8.44 2.12 19.90
N SER A 296 -8.07 3.01 20.85
CA SER A 296 -7.24 4.19 20.56
C SER A 296 -5.81 4.06 21.10
N LYS A 297 -5.43 2.88 21.63
CA LYS A 297 -4.10 2.66 22.23
C LYS A 297 -3.07 2.44 21.14
N ALA A 298 -2.10 3.36 21.02
CA ALA A 298 -0.98 3.29 20.09
C ALA A 298 -1.37 2.99 18.63
N VAL A 299 -2.44 3.63 18.15
CA VAL A 299 -2.93 3.49 16.78
C VAL A 299 -2.11 4.39 15.85
N PRO A 300 -1.70 3.91 14.66
CA PRO A 300 -0.92 4.69 13.71
C PRO A 300 -1.76 5.75 12.98
N HIS A 301 -1.12 6.90 12.66
CA HIS A 301 -1.62 7.85 11.67
C HIS A 301 -1.17 7.50 10.25
N ASN A 302 0.04 6.91 10.09
CA ASN A 302 0.68 6.73 8.78
C ASN A 302 0.91 5.25 8.42
N SER A 303 1.45 4.46 9.35
CA SER A 303 1.79 3.05 9.11
C SER A 303 0.54 2.18 8.98
N SER A 304 0.47 1.35 7.94
CA SER A 304 -0.61 0.37 7.80
C SER A 304 -0.34 -0.88 8.64
N PRO A 305 -1.34 -1.46 9.31
CA PRO A 305 -1.20 -2.69 10.09
C PRO A 305 -0.98 -3.93 9.20
N VAL A 306 -0.60 -5.05 9.80
CA VAL A 306 -0.62 -6.38 9.18
C VAL A 306 -1.40 -7.36 10.05
N LEU A 307 -2.13 -8.26 9.39
CA LEU A 307 -2.91 -9.31 10.04
C LEU A 307 -2.24 -10.66 9.77
N VAL A 308 -1.76 -11.33 10.82
CA VAL A 308 -0.97 -12.57 10.70
C VAL A 308 -1.71 -13.71 11.36
N ARG A 309 -1.85 -14.83 10.67
CA ARG A 309 -2.33 -16.07 11.27
C ARG A 309 -1.15 -16.83 11.88
N ASP A 310 -1.18 -17.03 13.17
CA ASP A 310 -0.15 -17.80 13.90
C ASP A 310 -0.30 -19.32 13.65
N PRO A 311 0.72 -20.13 14.01
CA PRO A 311 0.66 -21.59 13.84
C PRO A 311 -0.49 -22.27 14.59
N SER A 312 -1.06 -21.63 15.63
CA SER A 312 -2.25 -22.14 16.35
C SER A 312 -3.58 -21.81 15.65
N GLY A 313 -3.54 -21.07 14.54
CA GLY A 313 -4.70 -20.63 13.78
C GLY A 313 -5.33 -19.32 14.28
N ARG A 314 -4.75 -18.64 15.28
CA ARG A 314 -5.21 -17.33 15.75
C ARG A 314 -4.77 -16.26 14.78
N GLU A 315 -5.62 -15.27 14.56
CA GLU A 315 -5.24 -14.08 13.81
C GLU A 315 -4.81 -12.96 14.76
N LEU A 316 -3.58 -12.51 14.56
CA LEU A 316 -2.93 -11.45 15.32
C LEU A 316 -2.81 -10.20 14.45
N LEU A 317 -3.24 -9.07 14.98
CA LEU A 317 -3.12 -7.78 14.33
C LEU A 317 -1.93 -7.02 14.90
N PHE A 318 -0.95 -6.71 14.05
CA PHE A 318 0.21 -5.90 14.42
C PHE A 318 0.06 -4.51 13.84
N MET A 319 0.35 -3.50 14.64
CA MET A 319 0.37 -2.10 14.24
C MET A 319 1.55 -1.37 14.88
N ALA A 320 2.05 -0.33 14.20
CA ALA A 320 3.13 0.52 14.67
C ALA A 320 2.66 1.98 14.69
N ALA A 321 2.51 2.54 15.88
CA ALA A 321 2.17 3.94 16.05
C ALA A 321 3.31 4.86 15.55
N ASP A 322 2.98 6.09 15.16
CA ASP A 322 3.96 7.09 14.71
C ASP A 322 5.04 7.38 15.78
N SER A 323 4.75 7.10 17.05
CA SER A 323 5.70 7.23 18.17
C SER A 323 6.70 6.07 18.29
N GLY A 324 6.60 5.04 17.44
CA GLY A 324 7.44 3.84 17.49
C GLY A 324 6.99 2.76 18.49
N VAL A 325 5.81 2.93 19.09
CA VAL A 325 5.18 1.86 19.88
C VAL A 325 4.55 0.86 18.93
N VAL A 326 4.93 -0.40 19.06
CA VAL A 326 4.37 -1.52 18.32
C VAL A 326 3.44 -2.32 19.20
N SER A 327 2.29 -2.71 18.69
CA SER A 327 1.28 -3.49 19.40
C SER A 327 0.92 -4.76 18.63
N CYS A 328 0.67 -5.84 19.37
CA CYS A 328 0.06 -7.07 18.89
C CYS A 328 -1.28 -7.26 19.60
N LEU A 329 -2.34 -7.39 18.83
CA LEU A 329 -3.69 -7.60 19.32
C LEU A 329 -4.24 -8.93 18.81
N ASP A 330 -5.10 -9.55 19.60
CA ASP A 330 -6.01 -10.56 19.09
C ASP A 330 -6.99 -9.89 18.12
N ALA A 331 -6.99 -10.31 16.87
CA ALA A 331 -7.75 -9.63 15.82
C ALA A 331 -9.27 -9.77 16.02
N LYS A 332 -9.73 -10.86 16.64
CA LYS A 332 -11.15 -11.12 16.86
C LYS A 332 -11.75 -10.27 18.00
N SER A 333 -10.98 -10.08 19.07
CA SER A 333 -11.46 -9.41 20.30
C SER A 333 -10.92 -8.00 20.50
N GLY A 334 -9.83 -7.61 19.83
CA GLY A 334 -9.11 -6.37 20.08
C GLY A 334 -8.23 -6.39 21.35
N GLU A 335 -8.15 -7.53 22.03
CA GLU A 335 -7.35 -7.68 23.25
C GLU A 335 -5.85 -7.49 22.92
N VAL A 336 -5.19 -6.59 23.65
CA VAL A 336 -3.76 -6.35 23.50
C VAL A 336 -2.99 -7.51 24.12
N LYS A 337 -2.21 -8.22 23.30
CA LYS A 337 -1.35 -9.32 23.75
C LYS A 337 -0.01 -8.82 24.24
N TRP A 338 0.54 -7.81 23.57
CA TRP A 338 1.71 -7.07 24.03
C TRP A 338 1.77 -5.69 23.36
N MET A 339 2.51 -4.78 23.96
CA MET A 339 2.75 -3.42 23.48
C MET A 339 4.15 -2.98 23.93
N GLU A 340 5.03 -2.68 22.97
CA GLU A 340 6.43 -2.37 23.24
C GLU A 340 6.89 -1.13 22.47
N ARG A 341 7.77 -0.34 23.04
CA ARG A 341 8.46 0.74 22.32
C ARG A 341 9.65 0.14 21.60
N VAL A 342 9.52 -0.06 20.29
CA VAL A 342 10.50 -0.77 19.44
C VAL A 342 11.35 0.20 18.63
N ALA A 343 10.74 1.23 18.06
CA ALA A 343 11.34 2.08 17.04
C ALA A 343 11.31 3.57 17.40
N GLY A 344 11.91 4.41 16.57
CA GLY A 344 11.71 5.86 16.55
C GLY A 344 10.39 6.24 15.89
N SER A 345 10.35 7.42 15.26
CA SER A 345 9.15 7.84 14.51
C SER A 345 8.90 6.91 13.32
N CYS A 346 7.65 6.47 13.13
CA CYS A 346 7.25 5.54 12.08
C CYS A 346 6.28 6.17 11.09
N SER A 347 6.54 5.97 9.80
CA SER A 347 5.62 6.31 8.71
C SER A 347 5.48 5.14 7.72
N ALA A 348 6.55 4.36 7.53
CA ALA A 348 6.54 3.16 6.70
C ALA A 348 5.59 2.09 7.28
N SER A 349 4.92 1.37 6.40
CA SER A 349 4.02 0.27 6.78
C SER A 349 4.81 -0.99 7.11
N LEU A 350 4.25 -1.82 7.99
CA LEU A 350 4.78 -3.12 8.35
C LEU A 350 4.85 -4.07 7.15
N LEU A 351 5.91 -4.86 7.07
CA LEU A 351 6.09 -5.96 6.12
C LEU A 351 6.16 -7.27 6.90
N HIS A 352 5.30 -8.22 6.56
CA HIS A 352 5.30 -9.57 7.11
C HIS A 352 5.88 -10.58 6.11
N ALA A 353 6.79 -11.44 6.59
CA ALA A 353 7.42 -12.50 5.80
C ALA A 353 7.77 -13.70 6.68
N GLY A 354 7.13 -14.83 6.44
CA GLY A 354 7.31 -16.04 7.25
C GLY A 354 6.90 -15.84 8.71
N ASP A 355 7.83 -16.00 9.63
CA ASP A 355 7.64 -15.78 11.06
C ASP A 355 8.08 -14.39 11.55
N ARG A 356 8.34 -13.44 10.63
CA ARG A 356 8.96 -12.15 10.94
C ARG A 356 8.13 -10.96 10.46
N ILE A 357 8.26 -9.86 11.20
CA ILE A 357 7.78 -8.53 10.81
C ILE A 357 8.97 -7.59 10.71
N TYR A 358 9.00 -6.79 9.65
CA TYR A 358 9.98 -5.77 9.37
C TYR A 358 9.31 -4.41 9.52
N LEU A 359 9.86 -3.55 10.37
CA LEU A 359 9.43 -2.17 10.59
C LEU A 359 10.59 -1.23 10.36
N THR A 360 10.48 -0.34 9.39
CA THR A 360 11.49 0.71 9.14
C THR A 360 11.00 2.04 9.70
N ASP A 361 11.81 2.66 10.56
CA ASP A 361 11.53 3.98 11.12
C ASP A 361 12.02 5.12 10.21
N GLU A 362 11.65 6.36 10.56
CA GLU A 362 12.00 7.55 9.77
C GLU A 362 13.48 7.87 9.76
N SER A 363 14.30 7.30 10.63
CA SER A 363 15.76 7.46 10.64
C SER A 363 16.49 6.50 9.68
N GLY A 364 15.78 5.49 9.14
CA GLY A 364 16.34 4.45 8.28
C GLY A 364 16.72 3.17 9.03
N LYS A 365 16.36 3.07 10.31
CA LYS A 365 16.52 1.84 11.06
C LYS A 365 15.38 0.87 10.77
N THR A 366 15.73 -0.39 10.54
CA THR A 366 14.76 -1.47 10.35
C THR A 366 14.88 -2.45 11.50
N PHE A 367 13.77 -2.58 12.23
CA PHE A 367 13.59 -3.52 13.33
C PHE A 367 12.94 -4.79 12.80
N VAL A 368 13.54 -5.92 13.07
CA VAL A 368 13.01 -7.24 12.70
C VAL A 368 12.63 -7.95 13.97
N PHE A 369 11.37 -8.33 14.11
CA PHE A 369 10.83 -9.02 15.27
C PHE A 369 9.92 -10.17 14.87
N LYS A 370 9.68 -11.09 15.78
CA LYS A 370 8.85 -12.27 15.56
C LYS A 370 7.38 -11.91 15.40
N ALA A 371 6.73 -12.50 14.41
CA ALA A 371 5.29 -12.35 14.18
C ALA A 371 4.48 -13.25 15.12
N GLY A 372 4.57 -13.01 16.44
CA GLY A 372 3.98 -13.90 17.43
C GLY A 372 3.88 -13.31 18.84
N ILE A 373 3.62 -14.19 19.79
CA ILE A 373 3.53 -13.94 21.22
C ILE A 373 4.44 -14.90 21.95
N PRO A 374 5.32 -14.43 22.86
CA PRO A 374 5.54 -13.03 23.29
C PRO A 374 6.29 -12.22 22.24
N PHE A 375 6.51 -10.91 22.51
CA PHE A 375 7.39 -10.07 21.69
C PHE A 375 8.84 -10.59 21.75
N GLU A 376 9.50 -10.64 20.59
CA GLU A 376 10.91 -11.03 20.46
C GLU A 376 11.58 -10.18 19.37
N LEU A 377 12.49 -9.29 19.75
CA LEU A 377 13.29 -8.51 18.82
C LEU A 377 14.45 -9.37 18.30
N LEU A 378 14.52 -9.59 17.00
CA LEU A 378 15.53 -10.46 16.35
C LEU A 378 16.73 -9.69 15.84
N ALA A 379 16.53 -8.47 15.33
CA ALA A 379 17.60 -7.64 14.79
C ALA A 379 17.21 -6.17 14.71
N VAL A 380 18.22 -5.30 14.72
CA VAL A 380 18.14 -3.88 14.37
C VAL A 380 19.19 -3.61 13.30
N ASN A 381 18.75 -3.04 12.20
CA ASN A 381 19.58 -2.74 11.03
C ASN A 381 19.52 -1.24 10.76
N ASP A 382 20.59 -0.61 10.28
CA ASP A 382 20.63 0.83 10.09
C ASP A 382 21.25 1.19 8.72
N LEU A 383 20.53 1.94 7.92
CA LEU A 383 21.00 2.51 6.67
C LEU A 383 21.46 3.98 6.84
N GLU A 384 21.25 4.56 8.04
CA GLU A 384 21.65 5.92 8.40
C GLU A 384 21.16 6.98 7.40
N GLU A 385 19.97 6.77 6.83
CA GLU A 385 19.37 7.67 5.87
C GLU A 385 17.85 7.66 6.02
N ARG A 386 17.26 8.85 6.11
CA ARG A 386 15.84 9.04 6.33
C ARG A 386 14.98 8.33 5.31
N THR A 387 13.89 7.72 5.77
CA THR A 387 12.86 7.14 4.89
C THR A 387 11.44 7.28 5.45
N LEU A 388 10.46 7.41 4.54
CA LEU A 388 9.04 7.25 4.84
C LEU A 388 8.42 6.16 3.95
N ALA A 389 9.19 5.62 3.00
CA ALA A 389 8.75 4.57 2.09
C ALA A 389 8.71 3.22 2.80
N SER A 390 7.68 2.42 2.52
CA SER A 390 7.61 1.05 3.02
C SER A 390 8.57 0.14 2.25
N PRO A 391 9.30 -0.75 2.93
CA PRO A 391 10.16 -1.73 2.29
C PRO A 391 9.32 -2.72 1.46
N ILE A 392 9.96 -3.35 0.48
CA ILE A 392 9.37 -4.44 -0.29
C ILE A 392 10.21 -5.71 -0.17
N ALA A 393 9.54 -6.85 -0.23
CA ALA A 393 10.17 -8.15 -0.33
C ALA A 393 10.31 -8.59 -1.78
N ILE A 394 11.46 -9.13 -2.11
CA ILE A 394 11.76 -9.72 -3.41
C ILE A 394 12.42 -11.09 -3.21
N GLN A 395 12.58 -11.84 -4.26
CA GLN A 395 13.31 -13.11 -4.18
C GLN A 395 14.74 -12.90 -3.65
N GLY A 396 15.02 -13.52 -2.51
CA GLY A 396 16.33 -13.51 -1.86
C GLY A 396 16.70 -12.17 -1.22
N GLY A 397 15.75 -11.25 -0.98
CA GLY A 397 16.10 -9.99 -0.37
C GLY A 397 14.98 -8.99 -0.13
N LEU A 398 15.39 -7.79 0.25
CA LEU A 398 14.55 -6.62 0.45
C LEU A 398 14.98 -5.49 -0.49
N VAL A 399 14.06 -4.63 -0.86
CA VAL A 399 14.39 -3.32 -1.42
C VAL A 399 13.85 -2.25 -0.47
N ILE A 400 14.73 -1.34 -0.07
CA ILE A 400 14.43 -0.21 0.80
C ILE A 400 14.75 1.06 0.03
N ARG A 401 13.79 1.96 -0.07
CA ARG A 401 13.99 3.29 -0.60
C ARG A 401 14.15 4.27 0.54
N THR A 402 15.27 4.97 0.56
CA THR A 402 15.54 6.10 1.45
C THR A 402 15.35 7.42 0.71
N GLU A 403 15.64 8.56 1.32
CA GLU A 403 15.36 9.88 0.74
C GLU A 403 16.08 10.09 -0.60
N SER A 404 17.35 9.67 -0.69
CA SER A 404 18.17 9.83 -1.90
C SER A 404 18.63 8.51 -2.51
N THR A 405 18.40 7.35 -1.88
CA THR A 405 19.00 6.08 -2.32
C THR A 405 17.96 4.96 -2.38
N VAL A 406 18.13 4.07 -3.35
CA VAL A 406 17.44 2.77 -3.41
C VAL A 406 18.47 1.69 -3.07
N TRP A 407 18.16 0.86 -2.09
CA TRP A 407 19.01 -0.20 -1.58
C TRP A 407 18.40 -1.56 -1.91
N ARG A 408 19.19 -2.47 -2.48
CA ARG A 408 18.87 -3.89 -2.48
C ARG A 408 19.69 -4.57 -1.41
N ILE A 409 18.98 -5.17 -0.45
CA ILE A 409 19.56 -5.94 0.65
C ILE A 409 19.37 -7.42 0.33
N GLY A 410 20.46 -8.16 0.23
CA GLY A 410 20.46 -9.59 -0.04
C GLY A 410 20.88 -10.39 1.19
N ASN A 411 20.67 -11.71 1.13
CA ASN A 411 21.28 -12.63 2.10
C ASN A 411 22.78 -12.68 1.85
N LYS A 412 23.59 -12.71 2.93
CA LYS A 412 25.02 -12.97 2.77
C LYS A 412 25.21 -14.25 1.97
N LYS A 413 25.88 -14.17 0.82
CA LYS A 413 26.34 -15.38 0.13
C LYS A 413 27.24 -16.13 1.11
N LYS A 414 26.83 -17.35 1.47
CA LYS A 414 27.66 -18.25 2.28
C LYS A 414 28.91 -18.63 1.55
#